data_3fbcbc993bd697d4ba822bf014965e3b
#
_entry.id   3fbcbc993bd697d4ba822bf014965e3b
#
_cell.length_a   1.000
_cell.length_b   1.000
_cell.length_c   1.000
_cell.angle_alpha   90.00
_cell.angle_beta   90.00
_cell.angle_gamma   90.00
#
_symmetry.space_group_name_H-M   'P 1'
#
loop_
_entity.id
_entity.type
_entity.pdbx_description
1 polymer ?
#
loop_
_entity_poly.entity_id
_entity_poly.type
_entity_poly.pdbx_seq_one_letter_code
_entity_poly.pdbx_strand_id
1 'polypeptide(L)'
;KAKAAGLKIGFYYYVTAMNEEEAVSQAEKFAALIKGKNYEMRPAMDYESFSGLGRETVNNIGIAFLKETERLTGVRPAVYSDSYRTRNLWDARFGKYPLWVADYDGGENSPDSPIWRAWAGFQYSDRGRIAGIADYVDLDYFTAEIMLSGKTPERPEKGVYYTVKRGDTLWDIARKTGS
;
A
#
# COMPACT_ATOMS: atom_id res chain seq x y z
N LYS A 1 -19.51 -1.53 8.00
CA LYS A 1 -19.12 -0.81 9.23
C LYS A 1 -18.09 0.30 8.93
N ALA A 2 -16.90 0.00 8.39
CA ALA A 2 -15.84 0.99 8.12
C ALA A 2 -16.34 2.17 7.26
N LYS A 3 -17.02 1.87 6.14
CA LYS A 3 -17.59 2.90 5.27
C LYS A 3 -18.65 3.77 5.95
N ALA A 4 -19.50 3.17 6.80
CA ALA A 4 -20.48 3.91 7.60
C ALA A 4 -19.82 4.83 8.64
N ALA A 5 -18.56 4.56 9.00
CA ALA A 5 -17.73 5.41 9.84
C ALA A 5 -16.91 6.44 9.04
N GLY A 6 -17.17 6.60 7.74
CA GLY A 6 -16.46 7.56 6.89
C GLY A 6 -15.07 7.13 6.46
N LEU A 7 -14.65 5.89 6.75
CA LEU A 7 -13.32 5.40 6.38
C LEU A 7 -13.26 5.06 4.89
N LYS A 8 -12.11 5.35 4.26
CA LYS A 8 -11.78 4.86 2.92
C LYS A 8 -11.45 3.38 2.98
N ILE A 9 -11.82 2.65 1.93
CA ILE A 9 -11.63 1.20 1.85
C ILE A 9 -10.64 0.88 0.74
N GLY A 10 -9.70 0.00 1.05
CA GLY A 10 -8.82 -0.68 0.11
C GLY A 10 -8.84 -2.18 0.36
N PHE A 11 -8.35 -2.93 -0.62
CA PHE A 11 -8.17 -4.38 -0.52
C PHE A 11 -6.78 -4.75 -1.00
N TYR A 12 -6.17 -5.70 -0.32
CA TYR A 12 -4.95 -6.35 -0.78
C TYR A 12 -5.14 -7.86 -0.85
N TYR A 13 -4.29 -8.52 -1.59
CA TYR A 13 -4.25 -9.98 -1.69
C TYR A 13 -2.85 -10.46 -1.37
N TYR A 14 -2.76 -11.34 -0.36
CA TYR A 14 -1.51 -12.01 -0.01
C TYR A 14 -1.26 -13.13 -1.02
N VAL A 15 -0.29 -12.92 -1.90
CA VAL A 15 0.04 -13.83 -3.00
C VAL A 15 0.93 -14.95 -2.50
N THR A 16 0.55 -16.19 -2.79
CA THR A 16 1.32 -17.39 -2.44
C THR A 16 1.69 -18.23 -3.66
N ALA A 17 1.54 -17.66 -4.85
CA ALA A 17 1.80 -18.33 -6.11
C ALA A 17 3.27 -18.71 -6.27
N MET A 18 3.51 -19.91 -6.77
CA MET A 18 4.84 -20.46 -7.03
C MET A 18 5.16 -20.51 -8.54
N ASN A 19 4.19 -20.18 -9.38
CA ASN A 19 4.30 -20.07 -10.84
C ASN A 19 3.30 -19.05 -11.39
N GLU A 20 3.42 -18.69 -12.66
CA GLU A 20 2.57 -17.70 -13.31
C GLU A 20 1.10 -18.12 -13.42
N GLU A 21 0.80 -19.42 -13.62
CA GLU A 21 -0.57 -19.94 -13.70
C GLU A 21 -1.29 -19.78 -12.36
N GLU A 22 -0.62 -20.09 -11.27
CA GLU A 22 -1.15 -19.87 -9.92
C GLU A 22 -1.37 -18.37 -9.64
N ALA A 23 -0.46 -17.50 -10.09
CA ALA A 23 -0.60 -16.07 -9.95
C ALA A 23 -1.84 -15.54 -10.67
N VAL A 24 -2.08 -15.97 -11.90
CA VAL A 24 -3.30 -15.65 -12.66
C VAL A 24 -4.55 -16.14 -11.93
N SER A 25 -4.56 -17.39 -11.46
CA SER A 25 -5.70 -17.95 -10.70
C SER A 25 -5.96 -17.17 -9.40
N GLN A 26 -4.92 -16.73 -8.68
CA GLN A 26 -5.06 -15.92 -7.48
C GLN A 26 -5.56 -14.50 -7.79
N ALA A 27 -5.13 -13.91 -8.90
CA ALA A 27 -5.65 -12.63 -9.37
C ALA A 27 -7.14 -12.70 -9.76
N GLU A 28 -7.57 -13.78 -10.41
CA GLU A 28 -8.98 -14.05 -10.71
C GLU A 28 -9.82 -14.14 -9.43
N LYS A 29 -9.33 -14.88 -8.43
CA LYS A 29 -9.98 -14.98 -7.11
C LYS A 29 -10.08 -13.62 -6.44
N PHE A 30 -9.00 -12.85 -6.45
CA PHE A 30 -8.99 -11.51 -5.86
C PHE A 30 -9.99 -10.59 -6.54
N ALA A 31 -9.96 -10.51 -7.88
CA ALA A 31 -10.89 -9.69 -8.65
C ALA A 31 -12.35 -10.09 -8.38
N ALA A 32 -12.66 -11.40 -8.30
CA ALA A 32 -14.00 -11.89 -7.97
C ALA A 32 -14.45 -11.48 -6.55
N LEU A 33 -13.53 -11.52 -5.56
CA LEU A 33 -13.81 -11.15 -4.18
C LEU A 33 -14.13 -9.66 -4.03
N ILE A 34 -13.50 -8.78 -4.81
CA ILE A 34 -13.72 -7.34 -4.73
C ILE A 34 -14.77 -6.81 -5.72
N LYS A 35 -15.22 -7.65 -6.66
CA LYS A 35 -16.22 -7.29 -7.65
C LYS A 35 -17.51 -6.79 -7.00
N GLY A 36 -17.99 -5.64 -7.43
CA GLY A 36 -19.21 -5.01 -6.90
C GLY A 36 -19.08 -4.43 -5.50
N LYS A 37 -17.91 -4.52 -4.87
CA LYS A 37 -17.66 -3.84 -3.61
C LYS A 37 -17.34 -2.36 -3.83
N ASN A 38 -17.75 -1.54 -2.88
CA ASN A 38 -17.48 -0.11 -2.94
C ASN A 38 -16.18 0.19 -2.17
N TYR A 39 -15.12 0.50 -2.90
CA TYR A 39 -13.80 0.83 -2.36
C TYR A 39 -13.20 2.03 -3.09
N GLU A 40 -12.32 2.75 -2.44
CA GLU A 40 -11.75 4.00 -2.92
C GLU A 40 -10.25 3.91 -3.22
N MET A 41 -9.57 2.89 -2.70
CA MET A 41 -8.13 2.72 -2.86
C MET A 41 -7.83 1.62 -3.88
N ARG A 42 -6.72 1.71 -4.56
CA ARG A 42 -6.27 0.68 -5.51
C ARG A 42 -6.18 -0.67 -4.82
N PRO A 43 -6.60 -1.77 -5.49
CA PRO A 43 -6.27 -3.09 -5.01
C PRO A 43 -4.75 -3.25 -4.96
N ALA A 44 -4.21 -3.94 -3.96
CA ALA A 44 -2.78 -4.10 -3.81
C ALA A 44 -2.36 -5.58 -3.87
N MET A 45 -1.22 -5.82 -4.51
CA MET A 45 -0.50 -7.08 -4.46
C MET A 45 0.41 -7.07 -3.23
N ASP A 46 0.29 -8.07 -2.38
CA ASP A 46 1.19 -8.36 -1.27
C ASP A 46 1.85 -9.71 -1.55
N TYR A 47 3.07 -9.71 -2.11
CA TYR A 47 3.77 -10.92 -2.50
C TYR A 47 5.09 -11.04 -1.76
N GLU A 48 5.09 -11.87 -0.74
CA GLU A 48 6.22 -12.10 0.16
C GLU A 48 6.60 -13.58 0.30
N SER A 49 5.69 -14.48 -0.11
CA SER A 49 5.81 -15.93 0.06
C SER A 49 6.42 -16.60 -1.18
N PHE A 50 7.70 -16.38 -1.39
CA PHE A 50 8.44 -16.89 -2.57
C PHE A 50 9.76 -17.60 -2.21
N SER A 51 9.85 -18.19 -1.04
CA SER A 51 11.04 -18.90 -0.59
C SER A 51 11.46 -20.00 -1.58
N GLY A 52 12.72 -20.03 -1.94
CA GLY A 52 13.28 -21.00 -2.89
C GLY A 52 13.14 -20.62 -4.37
N LEU A 53 12.44 -19.53 -4.70
CA LEU A 53 12.33 -19.05 -6.08
C LEU A 53 13.47 -18.08 -6.44
N GLY A 54 13.94 -18.17 -7.68
CA GLY A 54 14.88 -17.19 -8.22
C GLY A 54 14.22 -15.84 -8.53
N ARG A 55 15.02 -14.78 -8.53
CA ARG A 55 14.56 -13.40 -8.76
C ARG A 55 13.71 -13.25 -10.01
N GLU A 56 14.12 -13.83 -11.13
CA GLU A 56 13.39 -13.75 -12.39
C GLU A 56 11.99 -14.38 -12.28
N THR A 57 11.91 -15.59 -11.70
CA THR A 57 10.66 -16.30 -11.48
C THR A 57 9.71 -15.48 -10.59
N VAL A 58 10.21 -14.93 -9.47
CA VAL A 58 9.41 -14.07 -8.58
C VAL A 58 8.86 -12.86 -9.33
N ASN A 59 9.67 -12.21 -10.15
CA ASN A 59 9.23 -11.05 -10.94
C ASN A 59 8.19 -11.45 -11.99
N ASN A 60 8.34 -12.58 -12.66
CA ASN A 60 7.35 -13.07 -13.63
C ASN A 60 6.00 -13.37 -12.97
N ILE A 61 6.02 -14.04 -11.84
CA ILE A 61 4.82 -14.34 -11.03
C ILE A 61 4.12 -13.04 -10.60
N GLY A 62 4.86 -12.10 -10.01
CA GLY A 62 4.29 -10.82 -9.58
C GLY A 62 3.70 -10.01 -10.73
N ILE A 63 4.37 -9.96 -11.88
CA ILE A 63 3.86 -9.29 -13.08
C ILE A 63 2.63 -9.99 -13.65
N ALA A 64 2.56 -11.33 -13.62
CA ALA A 64 1.37 -12.08 -14.05
C ALA A 64 0.15 -11.72 -13.17
N PHE A 65 0.31 -11.73 -11.85
CA PHE A 65 -0.73 -11.32 -10.89
C PHE A 65 -1.21 -9.88 -11.13
N LEU A 66 -0.27 -8.93 -11.25
CA LEU A 66 -0.60 -7.51 -11.42
C LEU A 66 -1.33 -7.24 -12.74
N LYS A 67 -0.85 -7.81 -13.84
CA LYS A 67 -1.49 -7.66 -15.16
C LYS A 67 -2.90 -8.22 -15.18
N GLU A 68 -3.09 -9.40 -14.61
CA GLU A 68 -4.39 -10.05 -14.59
C GLU A 68 -5.37 -9.32 -13.67
N THR A 69 -4.91 -8.85 -12.50
CA THR A 69 -5.72 -7.98 -11.62
C THR A 69 -6.11 -6.69 -12.33
N GLU A 70 -5.17 -6.02 -13.03
CA GLU A 70 -5.45 -4.80 -13.81
C GLU A 70 -6.48 -5.07 -14.92
N ARG A 71 -6.33 -6.19 -15.64
CA ARG A 71 -7.25 -6.60 -16.72
C ARG A 71 -8.68 -6.84 -16.22
N LEU A 72 -8.84 -7.54 -15.09
CA LEU A 72 -10.15 -7.92 -14.57
C LEU A 72 -10.87 -6.79 -13.83
N THR A 73 -10.12 -5.91 -13.17
CA THR A 73 -10.70 -4.82 -12.38
C THR A 73 -10.81 -3.51 -13.15
N GLY A 74 -10.06 -3.36 -14.25
CA GLY A 74 -9.92 -2.09 -14.97
C GLY A 74 -9.08 -1.05 -14.19
N VAL A 75 -8.46 -1.46 -13.08
CA VAL A 75 -7.70 -0.58 -12.17
C VAL A 75 -6.27 -1.08 -12.08
N ARG A 76 -5.31 -0.18 -12.25
CA ARG A 76 -3.89 -0.49 -12.00
C ARG A 76 -3.67 -0.73 -10.51
N PRO A 77 -3.24 -1.95 -10.10
CA PRO A 77 -3.00 -2.26 -8.71
C PRO A 77 -1.79 -1.51 -8.13
N ALA A 78 -1.68 -1.45 -6.82
CA ALA A 78 -0.46 -1.10 -6.12
C ALA A 78 0.38 -2.34 -5.81
N VAL A 79 1.66 -2.14 -5.54
CA VAL A 79 2.60 -3.16 -5.07
C VAL A 79 2.99 -2.85 -3.64
N TYR A 80 2.67 -3.76 -2.71
CA TYR A 80 3.23 -3.72 -1.37
C TYR A 80 4.58 -4.44 -1.35
N SER A 81 5.57 -3.85 -0.69
CA SER A 81 6.91 -4.43 -0.54
C SER A 81 7.68 -3.75 0.58
N ASP A 82 8.52 -4.50 1.29
CA ASP A 82 9.48 -3.88 2.21
C ASP A 82 10.60 -3.13 1.49
N SER A 83 11.30 -2.26 2.24
CA SER A 83 12.37 -1.41 1.72
C SER A 83 13.56 -2.19 1.16
N TYR A 84 13.89 -3.36 1.71
CA TYR A 84 14.96 -4.22 1.19
C TYR A 84 14.62 -4.78 -0.19
N ARG A 85 13.39 -5.30 -0.36
CA ARG A 85 12.93 -5.87 -1.63
C ARG A 85 12.70 -4.82 -2.71
N THR A 86 12.25 -3.61 -2.34
CA THR A 86 12.14 -2.49 -3.31
C THR A 86 13.48 -2.13 -3.92
N ARG A 87 14.56 -2.31 -3.19
CA ARG A 87 15.93 -2.04 -3.64
C ARG A 87 16.50 -3.19 -4.47
N ASN A 88 16.24 -4.44 -4.07
CA ASN A 88 17.05 -5.59 -4.51
C ASN A 88 16.29 -6.62 -5.37
N LEU A 89 14.96 -6.70 -5.24
CA LEU A 89 14.19 -7.81 -5.83
C LEU A 89 13.53 -7.43 -7.14
N TRP A 90 12.74 -6.37 -7.14
CA TRP A 90 11.87 -6.05 -8.26
C TRP A 90 12.64 -5.52 -9.47
N ASP A 91 12.11 -5.74 -10.66
CA ASP A 91 12.66 -5.20 -11.90
C ASP A 91 11.85 -4.00 -12.45
N ALA A 92 12.35 -3.40 -13.53
CA ALA A 92 11.78 -2.19 -14.11
C ALA A 92 10.29 -2.30 -14.51
N ARG A 93 9.77 -3.53 -14.73
CA ARG A 93 8.36 -3.77 -15.09
C ARG A 93 7.39 -3.32 -13.99
N PHE A 94 7.85 -3.30 -12.74
CA PHE A 94 7.06 -2.88 -11.59
C PHE A 94 6.93 -1.36 -11.45
N GLY A 95 7.84 -0.58 -12.02
CA GLY A 95 7.90 0.87 -11.85
C GLY A 95 6.65 1.66 -12.30
N LYS A 96 5.80 1.05 -13.11
CA LYS A 96 4.51 1.64 -13.51
C LYS A 96 3.40 1.47 -12.49
N TYR A 97 3.58 0.58 -11.50
CA TYR A 97 2.60 0.31 -10.45
C TYR A 97 2.93 1.17 -9.23
N PRO A 98 1.94 1.82 -8.60
CA PRO A 98 2.17 2.58 -7.37
C PRO A 98 2.76 1.70 -6.27
N LEU A 99 3.76 2.20 -5.55
CA LEU A 99 4.43 1.49 -4.48
C LEU A 99 3.77 1.78 -3.13
N TRP A 100 3.48 0.73 -2.37
CA TRP A 100 3.20 0.78 -0.94
C TRP A 100 4.38 0.12 -0.21
N VAL A 101 5.27 0.94 0.34
CA VAL A 101 6.51 0.45 0.96
C VAL A 101 6.35 0.33 2.47
N ALA A 102 6.90 -0.76 3.04
CA ALA A 102 7.07 -0.93 4.48
C ALA A 102 8.53 -0.67 4.86
N ASP A 103 8.73 0.24 5.81
CA ASP A 103 10.03 0.52 6.41
C ASP A 103 9.85 1.01 7.85
N TYR A 104 10.20 0.16 8.81
CA TYR A 104 9.99 0.43 10.24
C TYR A 104 11.18 1.09 10.90
N ASP A 105 12.35 1.09 10.26
CA ASP A 105 13.61 1.61 10.78
C ASP A 105 14.01 2.95 10.13
N GLY A 106 13.38 3.29 9.03
CA GLY A 106 13.68 4.46 8.21
C GLY A 106 12.78 5.66 8.49
N GLY A 107 13.22 6.83 8.04
CA GLY A 107 12.36 8.02 7.99
C GLY A 107 11.44 8.00 6.77
N GLU A 108 10.47 8.93 6.73
CA GLU A 108 9.49 9.13 5.64
C GLU A 108 10.13 9.58 4.31
N ASN A 109 11.31 9.08 3.99
CA ASN A 109 12.06 9.47 2.81
C ASN A 109 11.56 8.74 1.57
N SER A 110 11.95 9.22 0.40
CA SER A 110 11.74 8.50 -0.85
C SER A 110 12.25 7.06 -0.76
N PRO A 111 11.57 6.10 -1.36
CA PRO A 111 12.03 4.72 -1.34
C PRO A 111 13.45 4.66 -1.94
N ASP A 112 14.36 3.99 -1.26
CA ASP A 112 15.68 3.69 -1.80
C ASP A 112 15.55 2.56 -2.82
N SER A 113 15.13 2.92 -4.02
CA SER A 113 14.78 1.97 -5.08
C SER A 113 15.26 2.48 -6.44
N PRO A 114 15.81 1.58 -7.30
CA PRO A 114 16.20 1.95 -8.65
C PRO A 114 15.03 2.18 -9.60
N ILE A 115 13.80 1.78 -9.22
CA ILE A 115 12.63 1.79 -10.11
C ILE A 115 11.49 2.69 -9.62
N TRP A 116 11.35 2.90 -8.32
CA TRP A 116 10.37 3.84 -7.76
C TRP A 116 11.05 5.08 -7.21
N ARG A 117 10.53 6.25 -7.56
CA ARG A 117 11.03 7.55 -7.08
C ARG A 117 10.20 8.13 -5.95
N ALA A 118 9.01 7.58 -5.73
CA ALA A 118 8.07 7.98 -4.71
C ALA A 118 7.21 6.79 -4.30
N TRP A 119 6.64 6.86 -3.12
CA TRP A 119 5.66 5.90 -2.65
C TRP A 119 4.23 6.46 -2.73
N ALA A 120 3.26 5.58 -2.93
CA ALA A 120 1.84 5.85 -2.82
C ALA A 120 1.30 5.51 -1.43
N GLY A 121 1.95 4.57 -0.74
CA GLY A 121 1.72 4.19 0.63
C GLY A 121 3.04 3.94 1.36
N PHE A 122 3.08 4.31 2.64
CA PHE A 122 4.24 4.10 3.52
C PHE A 122 3.77 3.51 4.85
N GLN A 123 4.05 2.21 5.06
CA GLN A 123 3.79 1.52 6.30
C GLN A 123 4.99 1.74 7.22
N TYR A 124 4.78 2.54 8.26
CA TYR A 124 5.86 2.95 9.17
C TYR A 124 5.88 2.17 10.48
N SER A 125 4.88 1.34 10.75
CA SER A 125 4.82 0.50 11.94
C SER A 125 3.86 -0.67 11.74
N ASP A 126 4.23 -1.83 12.29
CA ASP A 126 3.40 -3.03 12.46
C ASP A 126 2.85 -3.18 13.89
N ARG A 127 3.07 -2.19 14.75
CA ARG A 127 2.74 -2.21 16.19
C ARG A 127 1.84 -1.08 16.63
N GLY A 128 1.00 -0.59 15.74
CA GLY A 128 0.00 0.43 16.06
C GLY A 128 -0.99 -0.04 17.10
N ARG A 129 -1.50 0.90 17.90
CA ARG A 129 -2.56 0.65 18.87
C ARG A 129 -3.71 1.59 18.57
N ILE A 130 -4.89 1.00 18.29
CA ILE A 130 -6.11 1.73 18.00
C ILE A 130 -7.17 1.37 19.05
N ALA A 131 -7.80 2.35 19.64
CA ALA A 131 -8.85 2.12 20.63
C ALA A 131 -9.98 1.26 20.04
N GLY A 132 -10.33 0.17 20.73
CA GLY A 132 -11.36 -0.77 20.28
C GLY A 132 -10.81 -1.95 19.45
N ILE A 133 -9.49 -2.02 19.18
CA ILE A 133 -8.83 -3.16 18.57
C ILE A 133 -7.87 -3.78 19.60
N ALA A 134 -8.01 -5.07 19.84
CA ALA A 134 -7.23 -5.77 20.88
C ALA A 134 -5.76 -6.00 20.47
N ASP A 135 -5.54 -6.31 19.19
CA ASP A 135 -4.23 -6.62 18.63
C ASP A 135 -3.51 -5.38 18.09
N TYR A 136 -2.25 -5.55 17.69
CA TYR A 136 -1.53 -4.56 16.94
C TYR A 136 -2.12 -4.42 15.54
N VAL A 137 -2.00 -3.23 14.99
CA VAL A 137 -2.39 -2.91 13.61
C VAL A 137 -1.24 -2.20 12.91
N ASP A 138 -1.18 -2.36 11.61
CA ASP A 138 -0.27 -1.59 10.79
C ASP A 138 -0.68 -0.12 10.76
N LEU A 139 0.31 0.76 10.71
CA LEU A 139 0.10 2.19 10.58
C LEU A 139 0.77 2.69 9.31
N ASP A 140 -0.01 3.41 8.52
CA ASP A 140 0.37 3.82 7.17
C ASP A 140 0.07 5.28 6.90
N TYR A 141 0.89 5.88 6.05
CA TYR A 141 0.56 7.10 5.33
C TYR A 141 0.25 6.76 3.87
N PHE A 142 -0.81 7.36 3.33
CA PHE A 142 -1.16 7.20 1.92
C PHE A 142 -1.22 8.55 1.21
N THR A 143 -0.69 8.61 -0.01
CA THR A 143 -0.84 9.75 -0.91
C THR A 143 -2.06 9.61 -1.81
N ALA A 144 -2.35 10.63 -2.61
CA ALA A 144 -3.43 10.58 -3.59
C ALA A 144 -3.23 9.49 -4.66
N GLU A 145 -2.00 9.05 -4.88
CA GLU A 145 -1.67 8.02 -5.88
C GLU A 145 -2.29 6.64 -5.56
N ILE A 146 -2.56 6.36 -4.28
CA ILE A 146 -3.23 5.11 -3.89
C ILE A 146 -4.75 5.16 -4.20
N MET A 147 -5.32 6.34 -4.40
CA MET A 147 -6.76 6.50 -4.63
C MET A 147 -7.15 6.19 -6.06
N LEU A 148 -8.33 5.58 -6.25
CA LEU A 148 -8.87 5.25 -7.58
C LEU A 148 -9.16 6.47 -8.44
N SER A 149 -9.57 7.57 -7.85
CA SER A 149 -10.01 8.77 -8.57
C SER A 149 -8.86 9.68 -9.01
N GLY A 150 -7.63 9.43 -8.56
CA GLY A 150 -6.51 10.36 -8.76
C GLY A 150 -6.76 11.78 -8.21
N LYS A 151 -7.93 12.00 -7.63
CA LYS A 151 -8.23 13.22 -6.90
C LYS A 151 -7.54 13.14 -5.56
N THR A 152 -6.59 14.02 -5.35
CA THR A 152 -6.11 14.35 -4.00
C THR A 152 -7.35 14.46 -3.11
N PRO A 153 -7.42 13.79 -1.94
CA PRO A 153 -8.44 14.11 -0.97
C PRO A 153 -8.45 15.63 -0.85
N GLU A 154 -9.60 16.25 -1.08
CA GLU A 154 -9.69 17.70 -0.89
C GLU A 154 -9.15 17.95 0.52
N ARG A 155 -8.04 18.66 0.56
CA ARG A 155 -7.47 19.10 1.82
C ARG A 155 -8.60 19.82 2.52
N PRO A 156 -9.03 19.45 3.73
CA PRO A 156 -10.11 20.15 4.39
C PRO A 156 -9.73 21.63 4.39
N GLU A 157 -10.56 22.48 3.76
CA GLU A 157 -10.26 23.89 3.51
C GLU A 157 -10.06 24.71 4.81
N LYS A 158 -10.29 24.09 5.96
CA LYS A 158 -10.10 24.66 7.29
C LYS A 158 -9.41 23.65 8.22
N GLY A 159 -8.17 23.33 7.92
CA GLY A 159 -7.31 22.62 8.87
C GLY A 159 -6.19 23.54 9.33
N VAL A 160 -5.97 23.62 10.65
CA VAL A 160 -4.74 24.20 11.17
C VAL A 160 -3.62 23.19 10.89
N TYR A 161 -2.71 23.56 9.99
CA TYR A 161 -1.56 22.72 9.67
C TYR A 161 -0.41 23.08 10.56
N TYR A 162 0.17 22.09 11.19
CA TYR A 162 1.35 22.25 12.01
C TYR A 162 2.51 21.44 11.41
N THR A 163 3.62 22.11 11.16
CA THR A 163 4.85 21.42 10.75
C THR A 163 5.52 20.86 11.98
N VAL A 164 5.51 19.54 12.14
CA VAL A 164 6.11 18.83 13.27
C VAL A 164 7.61 19.13 13.33
N LYS A 165 8.10 19.51 14.50
CA LYS A 165 9.52 19.75 14.78
C LYS A 165 10.05 18.68 15.73
N ARG A 166 11.33 18.43 15.67
CA ARG A 166 12.00 17.51 16.60
C ARG A 166 11.71 17.92 18.05
N GLY A 167 11.12 17.00 18.81
CA GLY A 167 10.73 17.20 20.20
C GLY A 167 9.25 17.55 20.41
N ASP A 168 8.44 17.71 19.34
CA ASP A 168 7.01 17.86 19.49
C ASP A 168 6.36 16.55 19.93
N THR A 169 5.35 16.63 20.80
CA THR A 169 4.46 15.53 21.10
C THR A 169 3.08 15.80 20.48
N LEU A 170 2.31 14.77 20.22
CA LEU A 170 0.93 14.93 19.73
C LEU A 170 0.08 15.81 20.66
N TRP A 171 0.32 15.74 21.95
CA TRP A 171 -0.37 16.56 22.94
C TRP A 171 -0.01 18.06 22.80
N ASP A 172 1.27 18.39 22.59
CA ASP A 172 1.73 19.76 22.36
C ASP A 172 1.19 20.32 21.06
N ILE A 173 1.13 19.48 20.01
CA ILE A 173 0.57 19.83 18.70
C ILE A 173 -0.91 20.13 18.83
N ALA A 174 -1.68 19.22 19.43
CA ALA A 174 -3.12 19.41 19.66
C ALA A 174 -3.40 20.70 20.44
N ARG A 175 -2.64 20.98 21.48
CA ARG A 175 -2.78 22.22 22.27
C ARG A 175 -2.42 23.48 21.48
N LYS A 176 -1.43 23.42 20.57
CA LYS A 176 -1.03 24.54 19.70
C LYS A 176 -2.00 24.78 18.55
N THR A 177 -2.70 23.74 18.09
CA THR A 177 -3.62 23.80 16.95
C THR A 177 -5.08 23.91 17.35
N GLY A 178 -5.40 23.81 18.65
CA GLY A 178 -6.77 23.93 19.18
C GLY A 178 -7.63 22.71 18.88
N SER A 179 -7.01 21.51 18.71
CA SER A 179 -7.70 20.24 18.40
C SER A 179 -7.93 19.42 19.66
#